data_e99b2825b9fbfd385fb30eff60a35fba
#
_entry.id   e99b2825b9fbfd385fb30eff60a35fba
#
_cell.length_a   1.000
_cell.length_b   1.000
_cell.length_c   1.000
_cell.angle_alpha   90.00
_cell.angle_beta   90.00
_cell.angle_gamma   90.00
#
_symmetry.space_group_name_H-M   'P 1'
#
loop_
_entity.id
_entity.type
_entity.pdbx_description
1 polymer ?
#
loop_
_entity_poly.entity_id
_entity_poly.type
_entity_poly.pdbx_seq_one_letter_code
_entity_poly.pdbx_strand_id
1 'polypeptide(L)'
;MALALPARTKRLVLRRFEPQDAEIFFSYRNDPAVARLQSWDGIARSAALQFVRLQSAGQAAVNGEWFQIALALAHSNQLVGDVGVCIGKDGRAAELGFTLARAHQKFGYAAEGVRCAVDLLFAEPAIGCVTAVTDARNLSARKLLDRLGFLHTATSNRLFKGAQCAEHTFEIERAAWRGLAASCQPAPPPD
;
A
#
# COMPACT_ATOMS: atom_id res chain seq x y z
N MET A 1 -16.04 -4.67 -2.86
CA MET A 1 -15.48 -5.63 -1.86
C MET A 1 -15.15 -4.88 -0.56
N ALA A 2 -15.38 -5.48 0.61
CA ALA A 2 -15.02 -4.88 1.89
C ALA A 2 -13.77 -5.58 2.45
N LEU A 3 -12.61 -4.90 2.42
CA LEU A 3 -11.43 -5.37 3.14
C LEU A 3 -11.72 -5.33 4.64
N ALA A 4 -11.30 -6.38 5.37
CA ALA A 4 -11.51 -6.49 6.83
C ALA A 4 -10.59 -5.50 7.58
N LEU A 5 -10.99 -4.23 7.59
CA LEU A 5 -10.30 -3.16 8.32
C LEU A 5 -11.13 -2.74 9.55
N PRO A 6 -10.48 -2.38 10.67
CA PRO A 6 -9.03 -2.34 10.86
C PRO A 6 -8.40 -3.73 11.05
N ALA A 7 -7.16 -3.87 10.58
CA ALA A 7 -6.35 -5.07 10.78
C ALA A 7 -5.08 -4.71 11.56
N ARG A 8 -4.63 -5.59 12.47
CA ARG A 8 -3.50 -5.34 13.34
C ARG A 8 -2.33 -6.26 13.04
N THR A 9 -1.14 -5.71 13.10
CA THR A 9 0.13 -6.43 13.11
C THR A 9 0.82 -6.21 14.46
N LYS A 10 2.05 -6.67 14.60
CA LYS A 10 2.84 -6.44 15.82
C LYS A 10 3.02 -4.96 16.15
N ARG A 11 3.20 -4.10 15.14
CA ARG A 11 3.58 -2.69 15.33
C ARG A 11 2.67 -1.70 14.62
N LEU A 12 1.81 -2.18 13.71
CA LEU A 12 0.95 -1.34 12.87
C LEU A 12 -0.53 -1.70 13.04
N VAL A 13 -1.35 -0.70 12.73
CA VAL A 13 -2.78 -0.84 12.44
C VAL A 13 -2.98 -0.41 11.00
N LEU A 14 -3.51 -1.31 10.18
CA LEU A 14 -4.02 -1.01 8.85
C LEU A 14 -5.47 -0.60 9.03
N ARG A 15 -5.79 0.63 8.70
CA ARG A 15 -7.12 1.20 8.91
C ARG A 15 -7.53 2.14 7.77
N ARG A 16 -8.75 2.61 7.80
CA ARG A 16 -9.15 3.75 6.98
C ARG A 16 -8.40 5.00 7.42
N PHE A 17 -8.27 5.96 6.52
CA PHE A 17 -7.79 7.28 6.91
C PHE A 17 -8.74 7.92 7.92
N GLU A 18 -8.17 8.74 8.80
CA GLU A 18 -8.89 9.55 9.77
C GLU A 18 -8.61 11.03 9.50
N PRO A 19 -9.52 11.97 9.84
CA PRO A 19 -9.32 13.39 9.53
C PRO A 19 -7.98 13.97 10.01
N GLN A 20 -7.48 13.51 11.17
CA GLN A 20 -6.20 13.93 11.73
C GLN A 20 -4.98 13.47 10.93
N ASP A 21 -5.12 12.53 10.02
CA ASP A 21 -4.02 12.04 9.17
C ASP A 21 -3.62 13.06 8.10
N ALA A 22 -4.46 14.05 7.81
CA ALA A 22 -4.32 14.91 6.64
C ALA A 22 -2.98 15.68 6.60
N GLU A 23 -2.51 16.19 7.74
CA GLU A 23 -1.26 16.94 7.80
C GLU A 23 -0.05 16.02 7.57
N ILE A 24 -0.07 14.83 8.15
CA ILE A 24 1.02 13.86 7.97
C ILE A 24 1.00 13.34 6.52
N PHE A 25 -0.18 13.06 5.97
CA PHE A 25 -0.36 12.68 4.57
C PHE A 25 0.18 13.76 3.64
N PHE A 26 -0.21 15.03 3.83
CA PHE A 26 0.30 16.17 3.07
C PHE A 26 1.83 16.27 3.17
N SER A 27 2.39 16.12 4.36
CA SER A 27 3.82 16.24 4.60
C SER A 27 4.63 15.22 3.80
N TYR A 28 4.33 13.92 3.88
CA TYR A 28 5.13 12.93 3.18
C TYR A 28 4.85 12.89 1.66
N ARG A 29 3.66 13.28 1.22
CA ARG A 29 3.37 13.44 -0.21
C ARG A 29 4.17 14.58 -0.85
N ASN A 30 4.58 15.56 -0.08
CA ASN A 30 5.41 16.70 -0.53
C ASN A 30 6.89 16.57 -0.16
N ASP A 31 7.33 15.48 0.48
CA ASP A 31 8.75 15.21 0.68
C ASP A 31 9.40 14.80 -0.66
N PRO A 32 10.35 15.60 -1.21
CA PRO A 32 10.98 15.29 -2.50
C PRO A 32 11.67 13.94 -2.52
N ALA A 33 12.22 13.48 -1.38
CA ALA A 33 12.88 12.20 -1.28
C ALA A 33 11.88 11.03 -1.36
N VAL A 34 10.64 11.23 -0.92
CA VAL A 34 9.53 10.28 -1.06
C VAL A 34 8.96 10.34 -2.47
N ALA A 35 8.62 11.54 -2.96
CA ALA A 35 7.97 11.75 -4.25
C ALA A 35 8.83 11.33 -5.45
N ARG A 36 10.15 11.36 -5.33
CA ARG A 36 11.11 11.14 -6.44
C ARG A 36 10.84 9.90 -7.27
N LEU A 37 10.40 8.81 -6.65
CA LEU A 37 10.15 7.50 -7.30
C LEU A 37 8.66 7.11 -7.25
N GLN A 38 7.78 8.07 -7.02
CA GLN A 38 6.34 7.88 -7.01
C GLN A 38 5.70 8.52 -8.24
N SER A 39 4.53 8.06 -8.64
CA SER A 39 3.80 8.54 -9.83
C SER A 39 3.23 9.96 -9.69
N TRP A 40 3.48 10.64 -8.60
CA TRP A 40 2.99 11.99 -8.27
C TRP A 40 4.15 12.92 -7.88
N ASP A 41 3.95 14.24 -8.03
CA ASP A 41 4.94 15.30 -7.76
C ASP A 41 4.60 16.16 -6.54
N GLY A 42 3.86 15.62 -5.61
CA GLY A 42 3.32 16.34 -4.48
C GLY A 42 1.80 16.58 -4.63
N ILE A 43 1.24 17.25 -3.66
CA ILE A 43 -0.20 17.52 -3.57
C ILE A 43 -0.44 18.86 -2.89
N ALA A 44 -1.43 19.64 -3.34
CA ALA A 44 -1.88 20.83 -2.64
C ALA A 44 -2.51 20.46 -1.28
N ARG A 45 -2.34 21.30 -0.26
CA ARG A 45 -2.88 21.02 1.08
C ARG A 45 -4.39 20.80 1.08
N SER A 46 -5.14 21.61 0.32
CA SER A 46 -6.58 21.45 0.16
C SER A 46 -6.95 20.11 -0.48
N ALA A 47 -6.19 19.65 -1.47
CA ALA A 47 -6.40 18.34 -2.11
C ALA A 47 -6.05 17.18 -1.17
N ALA A 48 -5.01 17.30 -0.33
CA ALA A 48 -4.69 16.31 0.69
C ALA A 48 -5.81 16.18 1.73
N LEU A 49 -6.35 17.30 2.22
CA LEU A 49 -7.50 17.34 3.13
C LEU A 49 -8.73 16.67 2.49
N GLN A 50 -9.03 17.02 1.25
CA GLN A 50 -10.16 16.42 0.51
C GLN A 50 -9.97 14.92 0.32
N PHE A 51 -8.75 14.49 -0.08
CA PHE A 51 -8.42 13.08 -0.26
C PHE A 51 -8.65 12.29 1.03
N VAL A 52 -8.06 12.73 2.14
CA VAL A 52 -8.21 12.06 3.45
C VAL A 52 -9.68 12.00 3.86
N ARG A 53 -10.44 13.09 3.67
CA ARG A 53 -11.87 13.13 3.95
C ARG A 53 -12.66 12.09 3.13
N LEU A 54 -12.36 11.96 1.84
CA LEU A 54 -13.00 10.94 0.97
C LEU A 54 -12.63 9.52 1.42
N GLN A 55 -11.36 9.26 1.74
CA GLN A 55 -10.90 7.95 2.19
C GLN A 55 -11.44 7.58 3.59
N SER A 56 -11.78 8.56 4.43
CA SER A 56 -12.40 8.33 5.75
C SER A 56 -13.90 8.06 5.68
N ALA A 57 -14.58 8.48 4.62
CA ALA A 57 -16.06 8.42 4.49
C ALA A 57 -16.65 6.99 4.36
N GLY A 58 -15.85 5.97 4.44
CA GLY A 58 -16.35 4.60 4.65
C GLY A 58 -16.79 3.86 3.39
N GLN A 59 -16.44 4.31 2.18
CA GLN A 59 -16.76 3.57 0.95
C GLN A 59 -16.00 2.23 0.88
N ALA A 60 -16.67 1.18 0.40
CA ALA A 60 -16.02 -0.09 0.10
C ALA A 60 -15.06 0.07 -1.09
N ALA A 61 -14.03 -0.78 -1.16
CA ALA A 61 -13.18 -0.83 -2.33
C ALA A 61 -14.00 -1.22 -3.57
N VAL A 62 -13.93 -0.38 -4.62
CA VAL A 62 -14.60 -0.61 -5.90
C VAL A 62 -13.59 -1.23 -6.86
N ASN A 63 -14.00 -2.31 -7.55
CA ASN A 63 -13.14 -2.96 -8.53
C ASN A 63 -12.78 -1.98 -9.67
N GLY A 64 -11.50 -1.91 -10.01
CA GLY A 64 -10.96 -0.98 -11.01
C GLY A 64 -10.59 0.39 -10.45
N GLU A 65 -10.80 0.65 -9.15
CA GLU A 65 -10.45 1.91 -8.49
C GLU A 65 -9.42 1.70 -7.38
N TRP A 66 -8.56 2.69 -7.17
CA TRP A 66 -7.59 2.66 -6.09
C TRP A 66 -8.26 2.97 -4.73
N PHE A 67 -8.06 2.07 -3.80
CA PHE A 67 -8.45 2.24 -2.40
C PHE A 67 -7.19 2.38 -1.54
N GLN A 68 -7.15 3.39 -0.66
CA GLN A 68 -5.97 3.64 0.18
C GLN A 68 -6.20 3.19 1.62
N ILE A 69 -5.23 2.43 2.13
CA ILE A 69 -5.20 1.90 3.49
C ILE A 69 -4.13 2.67 4.27
N ALA A 70 -4.52 3.35 5.33
CA ALA A 70 -3.58 4.03 6.21
C ALA A 70 -2.77 3.01 7.01
N LEU A 71 -1.46 3.21 7.09
CA LEU A 71 -0.56 2.52 8.00
C LEU A 71 -0.33 3.40 9.21
N ALA A 72 -0.81 3.00 10.39
CA ALA A 72 -0.64 3.74 11.63
C ALA A 72 0.13 2.91 12.67
N LEU A 73 0.89 3.57 13.55
CA LEU A 73 1.58 2.90 14.65
C LEU A 73 0.55 2.35 15.67
N ALA A 74 0.70 1.09 16.06
CA ALA A 74 -0.27 0.43 16.95
C ALA A 74 -0.38 1.08 18.35
N HIS A 75 0.70 1.71 18.82
CA HIS A 75 0.74 2.32 20.16
C HIS A 75 0.25 3.77 20.22
N SER A 76 0.32 4.52 19.12
CA SER A 76 -0.02 5.95 19.09
C SER A 76 -1.10 6.31 18.08
N ASN A 77 -1.51 5.37 17.22
CA ASN A 77 -2.38 5.59 16.07
C ASN A 77 -1.86 6.64 15.06
N GLN A 78 -0.58 7.05 15.18
CA GLN A 78 0.03 8.02 14.28
C GLN A 78 0.21 7.40 12.90
N LEU A 79 -0.24 8.11 11.85
CA LEU A 79 -0.01 7.74 10.45
C LEU A 79 1.50 7.73 10.15
N VAL A 80 1.98 6.67 9.51
CA VAL A 80 3.38 6.54 9.06
C VAL A 80 3.51 6.34 7.57
N GLY A 81 2.39 6.11 6.88
CA GLY A 81 2.34 5.88 5.44
C GLY A 81 1.04 5.26 5.01
N ASP A 82 1.00 4.73 3.81
CA ASP A 82 -0.19 4.12 3.22
C ASP A 82 0.15 2.96 2.28
N VAL A 83 -0.82 2.08 2.09
CA VAL A 83 -0.84 1.06 1.03
C VAL A 83 -2.06 1.34 0.16
N GLY A 84 -1.82 1.59 -1.12
CA GLY A 84 -2.87 1.60 -2.13
C GLY A 84 -3.12 0.19 -2.65
N VAL A 85 -4.37 -0.16 -2.87
CA VAL A 85 -4.78 -1.40 -3.53
C VAL A 85 -5.78 -1.09 -4.63
N CYS A 86 -5.64 -1.75 -5.77
CA CYS A 86 -6.59 -1.69 -6.87
C CYS A 86 -6.95 -3.12 -7.28
N ILE A 87 -8.20 -3.51 -7.03
CA ILE A 87 -8.68 -4.82 -7.44
C ILE A 87 -9.11 -4.72 -8.90
N GLY A 88 -8.63 -5.64 -9.73
CA GLY A 88 -9.00 -5.69 -11.13
C GLY A 88 -10.52 -5.75 -11.33
N LYS A 89 -11.01 -5.28 -12.46
CA LYS A 89 -12.45 -5.23 -12.75
C LYS A 89 -13.13 -6.60 -12.67
N ASP A 90 -12.40 -7.65 -12.98
CA ASP A 90 -12.86 -9.05 -12.88
C ASP A 90 -12.79 -9.62 -11.46
N GLY A 91 -12.18 -8.90 -10.51
CA GLY A 91 -12.03 -9.31 -9.11
C GLY A 91 -11.00 -10.42 -8.86
N ARG A 92 -10.21 -10.81 -9.87
CA ARG A 92 -9.31 -11.99 -9.80
C ARG A 92 -7.87 -11.67 -9.44
N ALA A 93 -7.44 -10.44 -9.67
CA ALA A 93 -6.12 -9.95 -9.34
C ALA A 93 -6.23 -8.60 -8.65
N ALA A 94 -5.19 -8.24 -7.89
CA ALA A 94 -5.07 -6.91 -7.30
C ALA A 94 -3.67 -6.35 -7.54
N GLU A 95 -3.59 -5.04 -7.76
CA GLU A 95 -2.33 -4.31 -7.76
C GLU A 95 -2.18 -3.59 -6.42
N LEU A 96 -0.96 -3.54 -5.88
CA LEU A 96 -0.64 -2.77 -4.69
C LEU A 96 0.51 -1.80 -4.93
N GLY A 97 0.44 -0.66 -4.25
CA GLY A 97 1.54 0.30 -4.11
C GLY A 97 1.66 0.71 -2.65
N PHE A 98 2.82 1.19 -2.24
CA PHE A 98 3.02 1.60 -0.85
C PHE A 98 3.94 2.80 -0.72
N THR A 99 3.70 3.59 0.30
CA THR A 99 4.49 4.78 0.62
C THR A 99 4.67 4.87 2.14
N LEU A 100 5.88 5.19 2.59
CA LEU A 100 6.14 5.55 3.99
C LEU A 100 6.72 6.96 4.07
N ALA A 101 6.29 7.70 5.08
CA ALA A 101 6.93 8.92 5.50
C ALA A 101 8.42 8.66 5.78
N ARG A 102 9.29 9.57 5.34
CA ARG A 102 10.76 9.40 5.40
C ARG A 102 11.26 9.04 6.80
N ALA A 103 10.72 9.67 7.83
CA ALA A 103 11.09 9.42 9.22
C ALA A 103 10.78 7.98 9.69
N HIS A 104 9.91 7.25 9.00
CA HIS A 104 9.47 5.90 9.35
C HIS A 104 10.01 4.82 8.41
N GLN A 105 10.91 5.18 7.49
CA GLN A 105 11.57 4.23 6.60
C GLN A 105 12.70 3.47 7.34
N LYS A 106 13.09 2.31 6.80
CA LYS A 106 14.17 1.43 7.31
C LYS A 106 13.87 0.73 8.66
N PHE A 107 12.71 0.92 9.27
CA PHE A 107 12.28 0.20 10.48
C PHE A 107 11.52 -1.11 10.18
N GLY A 108 11.33 -1.44 8.91
CA GLY A 108 10.61 -2.65 8.49
C GLY A 108 9.08 -2.47 8.43
N TYR A 109 8.54 -1.30 8.69
CA TYR A 109 7.10 -1.03 8.64
C TYR A 109 6.47 -1.28 7.27
N ALA A 110 7.17 -0.94 6.18
CA ALA A 110 6.66 -1.22 4.84
C ALA A 110 6.46 -2.73 4.61
N ALA A 111 7.44 -3.57 4.98
CA ALA A 111 7.31 -5.01 4.83
C ALA A 111 6.18 -5.59 5.67
N GLU A 112 6.01 -5.09 6.90
CA GLU A 112 4.94 -5.50 7.81
C GLU A 112 3.56 -5.09 7.28
N GLY A 113 3.42 -3.84 6.83
CA GLY A 113 2.17 -3.31 6.28
C GLY A 113 1.78 -3.96 4.95
N VAL A 114 2.73 -4.14 4.02
CA VAL A 114 2.49 -4.79 2.74
C VAL A 114 2.10 -6.26 2.95
N ARG A 115 2.79 -6.99 3.84
CA ARG A 115 2.43 -8.37 4.18
C ARG A 115 0.99 -8.47 4.66
N CYS A 116 0.58 -7.62 5.60
CA CYS A 116 -0.79 -7.59 6.10
C CYS A 116 -1.80 -7.22 5.00
N ALA A 117 -1.47 -6.26 4.13
CA ALA A 117 -2.34 -5.91 3.00
C ALA A 117 -2.53 -7.07 2.01
N VAL A 118 -1.48 -7.84 1.73
CA VAL A 118 -1.57 -9.07 0.90
C VAL A 118 -2.41 -10.15 1.59
N ASP A 119 -2.26 -10.33 2.92
CA ASP A 119 -3.11 -11.25 3.69
C ASP A 119 -4.60 -10.87 3.56
N LEU A 120 -4.92 -9.56 3.67
CA LEU A 120 -6.27 -9.04 3.50
C LEU A 120 -6.80 -9.26 2.08
N LEU A 121 -5.98 -9.07 1.06
CA LEU A 121 -6.36 -9.31 -0.34
C LEU A 121 -6.60 -10.80 -0.57
N PHE A 122 -5.73 -11.67 -0.10
CA PHE A 122 -5.89 -13.10 -0.24
C PHE A 122 -6.93 -13.72 0.73
N ALA A 123 -7.46 -13.00 1.69
CA ALA A 123 -8.66 -13.41 2.42
C ALA A 123 -9.90 -13.45 1.50
N GLU A 124 -9.91 -12.66 0.41
CA GLU A 124 -10.93 -12.73 -0.64
C GLU A 124 -10.66 -13.91 -1.58
N PRO A 125 -11.50 -14.95 -1.60
CA PRO A 125 -11.23 -16.17 -2.37
C PRO A 125 -11.03 -15.98 -3.87
N ALA A 126 -11.64 -14.95 -4.46
CA ALA A 126 -11.57 -14.67 -5.89
C ALA A 126 -10.18 -14.15 -6.33
N ILE A 127 -9.43 -13.47 -5.45
CA ILE A 127 -8.11 -12.92 -5.78
C ILE A 127 -7.08 -14.04 -5.80
N GLY A 128 -6.58 -14.39 -6.98
CA GLY A 128 -5.54 -15.41 -7.19
C GLY A 128 -4.11 -14.87 -7.24
N CYS A 129 -3.95 -13.59 -7.60
CA CYS A 129 -2.65 -12.95 -7.81
C CYS A 129 -2.63 -11.53 -7.25
N VAL A 130 -1.50 -11.12 -6.69
CA VAL A 130 -1.23 -9.73 -6.30
C VAL A 130 0.01 -9.25 -7.04
N THR A 131 -0.10 -8.07 -7.68
CA THR A 131 0.98 -7.43 -8.42
C THR A 131 1.45 -6.17 -7.73
N ALA A 132 2.69 -5.76 -8.01
CA ALA A 132 3.25 -4.47 -7.61
C ALA A 132 4.15 -3.96 -8.73
N VAL A 133 3.99 -2.69 -9.11
CA VAL A 133 4.82 -2.06 -10.13
C VAL A 133 5.71 -1.01 -9.47
N THR A 134 6.99 -0.97 -9.83
CA THR A 134 7.92 0.01 -9.28
C THR A 134 8.99 0.42 -10.29
N ASP A 135 9.47 1.65 -10.18
CA ASP A 135 10.63 2.13 -10.93
C ASP A 135 11.85 1.22 -10.65
N ALA A 136 12.56 0.82 -11.70
CA ALA A 136 13.74 -0.05 -11.58
C ALA A 136 14.84 0.52 -10.67
N ARG A 137 14.89 1.86 -10.51
CA ARG A 137 15.81 2.57 -9.62
C ARG A 137 15.39 2.50 -8.14
N ASN A 138 14.14 2.07 -7.84
CA ASN A 138 13.66 1.93 -6.48
C ASN A 138 14.14 0.62 -5.82
N LEU A 139 15.44 0.57 -5.54
CA LEU A 139 16.07 -0.63 -4.94
C LEU A 139 15.43 -1.04 -3.62
N SER A 140 14.88 -0.08 -2.85
CA SER A 140 14.25 -0.37 -1.56
C SER A 140 12.94 -1.13 -1.74
N ALA A 141 12.09 -0.71 -2.68
CA ALA A 141 10.84 -1.41 -2.99
C ALA A 141 11.12 -2.80 -3.58
N ARG A 142 12.06 -2.91 -4.53
CA ARG A 142 12.45 -4.19 -5.13
C ARG A 142 12.90 -5.19 -4.07
N LYS A 143 13.87 -4.81 -3.21
CA LYS A 143 14.36 -5.66 -2.11
C LYS A 143 13.26 -6.04 -1.11
N LEU A 144 12.26 -5.18 -0.92
CA LEU A 144 11.12 -5.48 -0.07
C LEU A 144 10.24 -6.55 -0.71
N LEU A 145 9.87 -6.36 -1.98
CA LEU A 145 9.04 -7.30 -2.73
C LEU A 145 9.72 -8.68 -2.84
N ASP A 146 11.00 -8.73 -3.19
CA ASP A 146 11.80 -9.97 -3.21
C ASP A 146 11.75 -10.72 -1.88
N ARG A 147 11.95 -10.00 -0.76
CA ARG A 147 11.87 -10.59 0.60
C ARG A 147 10.49 -11.08 0.99
N LEU A 148 9.44 -10.52 0.41
CA LEU A 148 8.07 -10.96 0.60
C LEU A 148 7.69 -12.13 -0.33
N GLY A 149 8.60 -12.57 -1.20
CA GLY A 149 8.41 -13.69 -2.11
C GLY A 149 7.74 -13.31 -3.43
N PHE A 150 7.62 -12.02 -3.75
CA PHE A 150 7.19 -11.59 -5.07
C PHE A 150 8.25 -11.92 -6.10
N LEU A 151 7.84 -12.41 -7.25
CA LEU A 151 8.70 -12.71 -8.40
C LEU A 151 8.68 -11.54 -9.38
N HIS A 152 9.84 -11.14 -9.89
CA HIS A 152 9.94 -10.19 -10.99
C HIS A 152 9.49 -10.87 -12.28
N THR A 153 8.39 -10.42 -12.88
CA THR A 153 7.74 -11.06 -14.04
C THR A 153 7.90 -10.27 -15.33
N ALA A 154 8.04 -8.95 -15.25
CA ALA A 154 8.18 -8.12 -16.44
C ALA A 154 9.01 -6.85 -16.20
N THR A 155 9.61 -6.36 -17.27
CA THR A 155 10.20 -5.02 -17.35
C THR A 155 9.60 -4.29 -18.54
N SER A 156 9.10 -3.09 -18.32
CA SER A 156 8.58 -2.21 -19.36
C SER A 156 9.29 -0.86 -19.33
N ASN A 157 9.31 -0.16 -20.46
CA ASN A 157 9.79 1.21 -20.52
C ASN A 157 8.60 2.17 -20.44
N ARG A 158 8.74 3.20 -19.63
CA ARG A 158 7.72 4.22 -19.42
C ARG A 158 8.33 5.61 -19.42
N LEU A 159 7.57 6.57 -19.91
CA LEU A 159 7.89 7.97 -19.67
C LEU A 159 7.45 8.33 -18.24
N PHE A 160 8.42 8.64 -17.37
CA PHE A 160 8.18 8.96 -15.98
C PHE A 160 8.81 10.31 -15.65
N LYS A 161 8.00 11.30 -15.29
CA LYS A 161 8.45 12.67 -14.97
C LYS A 161 9.37 13.26 -16.05
N GLY A 162 8.99 13.09 -17.30
CA GLY A 162 9.73 13.62 -18.46
C GLY A 162 10.99 12.83 -18.86
N ALA A 163 11.31 11.74 -18.20
CA ALA A 163 12.44 10.87 -18.52
C ALA A 163 11.99 9.44 -18.83
N GLN A 164 12.65 8.78 -19.78
CA GLN A 164 12.45 7.35 -20.00
C GLN A 164 13.02 6.58 -18.81
N CYS A 165 12.23 5.72 -18.22
CA CYS A 165 12.67 4.83 -17.15
C CYS A 165 12.11 3.41 -17.34
N ALA A 166 12.82 2.43 -16.80
CA ALA A 166 12.32 1.07 -16.71
C ALA A 166 11.42 0.92 -15.47
N GLU A 167 10.28 0.28 -15.64
CA GLU A 167 9.43 -0.20 -14.55
C GLU A 167 9.53 -1.72 -14.47
N HIS A 168 9.59 -2.23 -13.25
CA HIS A 168 9.55 -3.65 -12.94
C HIS A 168 8.19 -4.02 -12.39
N THR A 169 7.59 -5.08 -12.94
CA THR A 169 6.39 -5.72 -12.41
C THR A 169 6.81 -6.91 -11.57
N PHE A 170 6.27 -6.98 -10.37
CA PHE A 170 6.42 -8.07 -9.42
C PHE A 170 5.08 -8.71 -9.16
N GLU A 171 5.06 -10.03 -9.01
CA GLU A 171 3.83 -10.79 -8.81
C GLU A 171 4.00 -11.84 -7.72
N ILE A 172 2.93 -12.11 -6.99
CA ILE A 172 2.83 -13.23 -6.09
C ILE A 172 1.48 -13.90 -6.24
N GLU A 173 1.50 -15.21 -6.41
CA GLU A 173 0.29 -16.02 -6.46
C GLU A 173 -0.16 -16.45 -5.05
N ARG A 174 -1.46 -16.62 -4.88
CA ARG A 174 -2.06 -17.12 -3.64
C ARG A 174 -1.41 -18.41 -3.13
N ALA A 175 -1.12 -19.35 -4.03
CA ALA A 175 -0.53 -20.64 -3.68
C ALA A 175 0.86 -20.47 -3.06
N ALA A 176 1.68 -19.57 -3.63
CA ALA A 176 3.01 -19.25 -3.11
C ALA A 176 2.93 -18.51 -1.75
N TRP A 177 1.96 -17.60 -1.59
CA TRP A 177 1.77 -16.85 -0.35
C TRP A 177 1.37 -17.71 0.84
N ARG A 178 0.54 -18.72 0.65
CA ARG A 178 0.11 -19.66 1.72
C ARG A 178 1.26 -20.44 2.36
N GLY A 179 2.39 -20.59 1.69
CA GLY A 179 3.61 -21.18 2.25
C GLY A 179 4.36 -20.26 3.22
N LEU A 180 3.99 -18.97 3.30
CA LEU A 180 4.58 -17.98 4.18
C LEU A 180 3.63 -17.75 5.38
N ALA A 181 4.10 -17.93 6.61
CA ALA A 181 3.26 -17.82 7.81
C ALA A 181 2.44 -16.51 7.84
N ALA A 182 1.16 -16.62 8.15
CA ALA A 182 0.22 -15.50 8.29
C ALA A 182 0.70 -14.52 9.38
N SER A 183 0.63 -13.23 9.11
CA SER A 183 1.15 -12.18 10.00
C SER A 183 0.11 -11.13 10.43
N CYS A 184 -1.12 -11.25 9.93
CA CYS A 184 -2.18 -10.28 10.18
C CYS A 184 -3.34 -10.91 10.95
N GLN A 185 -3.85 -10.21 11.95
CA GLN A 185 -5.07 -10.58 12.66
C GLN A 185 -6.11 -9.47 12.49
N PRO A 186 -7.38 -9.80 12.21
CA PRO A 186 -8.44 -8.81 12.29
C PRO A 186 -8.47 -8.23 13.71
N ALA A 187 -8.68 -6.91 13.81
CA ALA A 187 -8.85 -6.30 15.12
C ALA A 187 -10.14 -6.84 15.77
N PRO A 188 -10.17 -7.02 17.11
CA PRO A 188 -11.41 -7.33 17.80
C PRO A 188 -12.46 -6.25 17.50
N PRO A 189 -13.75 -6.61 17.51
CA PRO A 189 -14.82 -5.61 17.37
C PRO A 189 -14.67 -4.54 18.44
N PRO A 190 -15.05 -3.28 18.17
CA PRO A 190 -15.10 -2.26 19.20
C PRO A 190 -16.13 -2.66 20.28
N ASP A 191 -15.76 -2.46 21.55
CA ASP A 191 -16.64 -2.64 22.70
C ASP A 191 -17.85 -1.72 22.65
#